data_8fe4021427a8cdfc12a7a2a7ffb3a2e2
#
_entry.id   8fe4021427a8cdfc12a7a2a7ffb3a2e2
#
_cell.length_a   1.000
_cell.length_b   1.000
_cell.length_c   1.000
_cell.angle_alpha   90.00
_cell.angle_beta   90.00
_cell.angle_gamma   90.00
#
_symmetry.space_group_name_H-M   'P 1'
#
loop_
_entity.id
_entity.type
_entity.pdbx_description
1 polymer ?
#
loop_
_entity_poly.entity_id
_entity_poly.type
_entity_poly.pdbx_seq_one_letter_code
_entity_poly.pdbx_strand_id
1 'polypeptide(L)'
;DAGGSPGGWTWVIQKLGARVLSIDRSPLDAKIASLPNVEYHKGDVFSIKPSDYDKVDWLFSDVICIPEKLFDWISLWFESGKCQNFICTIKFQGSPDYSLANK
;
A
#
# COMPACT_ATOMS: atom_id res chain seq x y z
N ASP A 1 -0.48 -4.19 1.68
CA ASP A 1 -1.53 -3.21 1.34
C ASP A 1 -1.27 -1.92 2.10
N ALA A 2 -0.68 -0.96 1.43
CA ALA A 2 -0.32 0.33 2.01
C ALA A 2 -1.56 1.23 2.06
N GLY A 3 -1.95 1.66 3.26
CA GLY A 3 -3.18 2.42 3.46
C GLY A 3 -4.42 1.53 3.35
N GLY A 4 -4.38 0.36 3.97
CA GLY A 4 -5.37 -0.67 3.76
C GLY A 4 -6.73 -0.47 4.43
N SER A 5 -6.84 0.46 5.37
CA SER A 5 -8.10 0.67 6.10
C SER A 5 -9.23 1.20 5.19
N PRO A 6 -10.48 0.76 5.37
CA PRO A 6 -10.97 -0.22 6.34
C PRO A 6 -10.70 -1.68 5.96
N GLY A 7 -10.24 -1.98 4.73
CA GLY A 7 -9.80 -3.31 4.38
C GLY A 7 -10.36 -3.90 3.09
N GLY A 8 -10.95 -3.08 2.22
CA GLY A 8 -11.56 -3.57 0.99
C GLY A 8 -10.56 -4.30 0.08
N TRP A 9 -9.40 -3.69 -0.18
CA TRP A 9 -8.35 -4.32 -0.98
C TRP A 9 -7.73 -5.52 -0.26
N THR A 10 -7.49 -5.39 1.06
CA THR A 10 -6.98 -6.49 1.88
C THR A 10 -7.89 -7.71 1.77
N TRP A 11 -9.20 -7.50 1.86
CA TRP A 11 -10.17 -8.58 1.74
C TRP A 11 -10.09 -9.28 0.38
N VAL A 12 -10.04 -8.51 -0.72
CA VAL A 12 -9.94 -9.05 -2.07
C VAL A 12 -8.65 -9.85 -2.26
N ILE A 13 -7.53 -9.28 -1.83
CA ILE A 13 -6.21 -9.91 -2.00
C ILE A 13 -6.15 -11.24 -1.24
N GLN A 14 -6.65 -11.28 0.01
CA GLN A 14 -6.64 -12.51 0.78
C GLN A 14 -7.59 -13.58 0.19
N LYS A 15 -8.70 -13.18 -0.43
CA LYS A 15 -9.60 -14.08 -1.13
C LYS A 15 -8.92 -14.81 -2.29
N LEU A 16 -7.93 -14.18 -2.91
CA LEU A 16 -7.13 -14.78 -3.97
C LEU A 16 -6.06 -15.75 -3.44
N GLY A 17 -6.01 -15.96 -2.13
CA GLY A 17 -5.09 -16.91 -1.50
C GLY A 17 -3.77 -16.30 -1.05
N ALA A 18 -3.60 -15.00 -1.14
CA ALA A 18 -2.35 -14.33 -0.74
C ALA A 18 -2.29 -14.08 0.77
N ARG A 19 -1.06 -14.02 1.29
CA ARG A 19 -0.81 -13.46 2.62
C ARG A 19 -0.71 -11.95 2.48
N VAL A 20 -1.44 -11.21 3.31
CA VAL A 20 -1.51 -9.76 3.23
C VAL A 20 -0.99 -9.11 4.50
N LEU A 21 -0.03 -8.20 4.33
CA LEU A 21 0.35 -7.26 5.38
C LEU A 21 -0.30 -5.92 5.04
N SER A 22 -1.17 -5.45 5.92
CA SER A 22 -1.86 -4.17 5.76
C SER A 22 -1.34 -3.15 6.75
N ILE A 23 -1.03 -1.94 6.27
CA ILE A 23 -0.47 -0.87 7.08
C ILE A 23 -1.31 0.37 6.92
N ASP A 24 -1.78 0.92 8.05
CA ASP A 24 -2.56 2.15 8.07
C ASP A 24 -2.52 2.76 9.48
N ARG A 25 -2.76 4.06 9.59
CA ARG A 25 -2.95 4.73 10.88
C ARG A 25 -4.29 4.37 11.50
N SER A 26 -5.27 4.06 10.67
CA SER A 26 -6.61 3.65 11.07
C SER A 26 -6.73 2.13 11.07
N PRO A 27 -7.55 1.54 11.95
CA PRO A 27 -7.67 0.09 12.03
C PRO A 27 -8.42 -0.49 10.82
N LEU A 28 -8.12 -1.76 10.53
CA LEU A 28 -8.94 -2.56 9.62
C LEU A 28 -10.29 -2.88 10.27
N ASP A 29 -11.30 -3.16 9.43
CA ASP A 29 -12.51 -3.81 9.90
C ASP A 29 -12.14 -5.08 10.69
N ALA A 30 -12.77 -5.28 11.84
CA ALA A 30 -12.41 -6.37 12.74
C ALA A 30 -12.56 -7.75 12.10
N LYS A 31 -13.54 -7.93 11.22
CA LYS A 31 -13.74 -9.20 10.50
C LYS A 31 -12.60 -9.48 9.54
N ILE A 32 -12.05 -8.45 8.90
CA ILE A 32 -10.93 -8.57 7.97
C ILE A 32 -9.64 -8.79 8.74
N ALA A 33 -9.42 -8.04 9.80
CA ALA A 33 -8.21 -8.16 10.63
C ALA A 33 -8.06 -9.53 11.28
N SER A 34 -9.17 -10.24 11.51
CA SER A 34 -9.16 -11.56 12.14
C SER A 34 -8.91 -12.71 11.15
N LEU A 35 -8.85 -12.46 9.85
CA LEU A 35 -8.58 -13.51 8.87
C LEU A 35 -7.17 -14.09 9.04
N PRO A 36 -7.00 -15.41 8.90
CA PRO A 36 -5.71 -16.05 9.26
C PRO A 36 -4.54 -15.65 8.37
N ASN A 37 -4.77 -15.17 7.16
CA ASN A 37 -3.71 -14.75 6.25
C ASN A 37 -3.55 -13.22 6.16
N VAL A 38 -4.16 -12.48 7.08
CA VAL A 38 -4.07 -11.02 7.16
C VAL A 38 -3.31 -10.63 8.42
N GLU A 39 -2.32 -9.75 8.25
CA GLU A 39 -1.59 -9.12 9.32
C GLU A 39 -1.76 -7.61 9.20
N TYR A 40 -2.07 -6.95 10.30
CA TYR A 40 -2.25 -5.49 10.32
C TYR A 40 -1.21 -4.83 11.21
N HIS A 41 -0.57 -3.79 10.68
CA HIS A 41 0.34 -2.94 11.44
C HIS A 41 -0.16 -1.50 11.42
N LYS A 42 -0.34 -0.93 12.59
CA LYS A 42 -0.70 0.48 12.73
C LYS A 42 0.53 1.34 12.47
N GLY A 43 0.43 2.30 11.56
CA GLY A 43 1.53 3.21 11.29
C GLY A 43 1.33 4.04 10.04
N ASP A 44 2.30 4.94 9.83
CA ASP A 44 2.38 5.75 8.62
C ASP A 44 3.06 4.94 7.52
N VAL A 45 2.35 4.73 6.43
CA VAL A 45 2.86 4.01 5.25
C VAL A 45 4.20 4.56 4.77
N PHE A 46 4.35 5.88 4.73
CA PHE A 46 5.55 6.52 4.17
C PHE A 46 6.76 6.50 5.12
N SER A 47 6.56 6.09 6.37
CA SER A 47 7.67 5.93 7.33
C SER A 47 8.27 4.53 7.33
N ILE A 48 7.63 3.56 6.69
CA ILE A 48 8.18 2.21 6.57
C ILE A 48 9.24 2.16 5.47
N LYS A 49 10.27 1.34 5.70
CA LYS A 49 11.39 1.21 4.76
C LYS A 49 11.44 -0.21 4.22
N PRO A 50 11.84 -0.39 2.95
CA PRO A 50 11.99 -1.74 2.38
C PRO A 50 12.91 -2.65 3.20
N SER A 51 13.93 -2.05 3.83
CA SER A 51 14.88 -2.80 4.67
C SER A 51 14.26 -3.42 5.92
N ASP A 52 13.09 -2.96 6.33
CA ASP A 52 12.38 -3.47 7.50
C ASP A 52 11.59 -4.76 7.19
N TYR A 53 11.50 -5.13 5.92
CA TYR A 53 10.65 -6.23 5.46
C TYR A 53 11.39 -7.17 4.52
N ASP A 54 10.90 -8.41 4.44
CA ASP A 54 11.32 -9.35 3.43
C ASP A 54 10.73 -8.97 2.06
N LYS A 55 11.17 -9.69 1.02
CA LYS A 55 10.66 -9.46 -0.33
C LYS A 55 9.15 -9.62 -0.38
N VAL A 56 8.49 -8.70 -1.07
CA VAL A 56 7.04 -8.67 -1.28
C VAL A 56 6.77 -8.89 -2.77
N ASP A 57 5.83 -9.77 -3.10
CA ASP A 57 5.50 -10.05 -4.50
C ASP A 57 4.75 -8.90 -5.16
N TRP A 58 3.80 -8.30 -4.45
CA TRP A 58 2.99 -7.19 -4.94
C TRP A 58 2.81 -6.15 -3.85
N LEU A 59 2.84 -4.90 -4.26
CA LEU A 59 2.53 -3.76 -3.38
C LEU A 59 1.30 -3.05 -3.91
N PHE A 60 0.29 -2.90 -3.04
CA PHE A 60 -0.95 -2.17 -3.34
C PHE A 60 -1.00 -0.91 -2.52
N SER A 61 -1.43 0.18 -3.11
CA SER A 61 -1.57 1.45 -2.40
C SER A 61 -2.79 2.21 -2.87
N ASP A 62 -3.59 2.67 -1.91
CA ASP A 62 -4.75 3.53 -2.13
C ASP A 62 -4.74 4.68 -1.13
N VAL A 63 -3.56 5.25 -0.88
CA VAL A 63 -3.41 6.36 0.06
C VAL A 63 -3.66 7.70 -0.62
N ILE A 64 -4.22 8.66 0.14
CA ILE A 64 -4.38 10.03 -0.33
C ILE A 64 -3.11 10.78 -0.01
N CYS A 65 -2.41 11.25 -1.03
CA CYS A 65 -1.16 12.00 -0.88
C CYS A 65 -0.84 12.80 -2.14
N ILE A 66 0.20 13.63 -2.06
CA ILE A 66 0.74 14.31 -3.24
C ILE A 66 1.36 13.24 -4.15
N PRO A 67 1.06 13.23 -5.46
CA PRO A 67 1.57 12.19 -6.37
C PRO A 67 3.09 12.00 -6.36
N GLU A 68 3.86 13.09 -6.25
CA GLU A 68 5.33 13.00 -6.17
C GLU A 68 5.78 12.17 -4.97
N LYS A 69 5.11 12.32 -3.83
CA LYS A 69 5.45 11.56 -2.61
C LYS A 69 5.21 10.07 -2.82
N LEU A 70 4.12 9.71 -3.49
CA LEU A 70 3.82 8.32 -3.83
C LEU A 70 4.87 7.74 -4.78
N PHE A 71 5.22 8.47 -5.84
CA PHE A 71 6.22 8.01 -6.82
C PHE A 71 7.60 7.84 -6.17
N ASP A 72 8.03 8.75 -5.31
CA ASP A 72 9.29 8.63 -4.59
C ASP A 72 9.32 7.40 -3.70
N TRP A 73 8.21 7.13 -3.00
CA TRP A 73 8.10 5.97 -2.13
C TRP A 73 8.10 4.65 -2.91
N ILE A 74 7.39 4.59 -4.05
CA ILE A 74 7.38 3.43 -4.94
C ILE A 74 8.78 3.18 -5.50
N SER A 75 9.48 4.24 -5.92
CA SER A 75 10.85 4.14 -6.44
C SER A 75 11.79 3.56 -5.41
N LEU A 76 11.63 3.94 -4.14
CA LEU A 76 12.43 3.40 -3.04
C LEU A 76 12.26 1.88 -2.93
N TRP A 77 11.04 1.38 -3.01
CA TRP A 77 10.76 -0.05 -2.95
C TRP A 77 11.28 -0.79 -4.19
N PHE A 78 11.09 -0.20 -5.36
CA PHE A 78 11.56 -0.79 -6.60
C PHE A 78 13.10 -0.90 -6.63
N GLU A 79 13.79 0.17 -6.28
CA GLU A 79 15.26 0.21 -6.25
C GLU A 79 15.86 -0.72 -5.21
N SER A 80 15.15 -0.98 -4.13
CA SER A 80 15.60 -1.91 -3.09
C SER A 80 15.62 -3.38 -3.54
N GLY A 81 14.93 -3.69 -4.64
CA GLY A 81 14.74 -5.07 -5.09
C GLY A 81 13.72 -5.86 -4.27
N LYS A 82 13.08 -5.24 -3.29
CA LYS A 82 12.10 -5.91 -2.41
C LYS A 82 10.74 -6.10 -3.04
N CYS A 83 10.39 -5.26 -4.02
CA CYS A 83 9.11 -5.37 -4.74
C CYS A 83 9.26 -4.82 -6.15
N GLN A 84 8.70 -5.51 -7.14
CA GLN A 84 8.76 -5.11 -8.54
C GLN A 84 7.38 -4.99 -9.19
N ASN A 85 6.32 -5.34 -8.46
CA ASN A 85 4.95 -5.31 -8.96
C ASN A 85 4.12 -4.38 -8.10
N PHE A 86 3.54 -3.34 -8.71
CA PHE A 86 2.83 -2.30 -8.00
C PHE A 86 1.46 -2.06 -8.64
N ILE A 87 0.44 -1.93 -7.79
CA ILE A 87 -0.87 -1.41 -8.19
C ILE A 87 -1.20 -0.28 -7.21
N CYS A 88 -1.21 0.94 -7.72
CA CYS A 88 -1.38 2.13 -6.89
C CYS A 88 -2.43 3.05 -7.49
N THR A 89 -3.32 3.56 -6.64
CA THR A 89 -4.27 4.59 -7.04
C THR A 89 -3.63 5.96 -6.86
N ILE A 90 -3.70 6.79 -7.88
CA ILE A 90 -3.25 8.18 -7.82
C ILE A 90 -4.47 9.04 -7.51
N LYS A 91 -4.44 9.69 -6.35
CA LYS A 91 -5.52 10.59 -5.93
C LYS A 91 -5.00 12.01 -5.86
N PHE A 92 -5.71 12.93 -6.52
CA PHE A 92 -5.34 14.34 -6.56
C PHE A 92 -6.06 15.09 -5.44
N GLN A 93 -5.32 16.01 -4.82
CA GLN A 93 -5.88 16.95 -3.85
C GLN A 93 -6.01 18.32 -4.52
N GLY A 94 -7.23 18.89 -4.54
CA GLY A 94 -7.50 20.12 -5.24
C GLY A 94 -7.64 19.89 -6.75
N SER A 95 -7.07 20.81 -7.56
CA SER A 95 -7.11 20.69 -9.03
C SER A 95 -6.14 19.60 -9.49
N PRO A 96 -6.61 18.66 -10.35
CA PRO A 96 -5.74 17.59 -10.85
C PRO A 96 -4.59 18.13 -11.71
N ASP A 97 -3.42 17.54 -11.56
CA ASP A 97 -2.27 17.79 -12.43
C ASP A 97 -1.98 16.50 -13.22
N TYR A 98 -2.48 16.44 -14.44
CA TYR A 98 -2.37 15.27 -15.28
C TYR A 98 -0.97 15.05 -15.86
N SER A 99 -0.07 16.05 -15.75
CA SER A 99 1.31 15.89 -16.20
C SER A 99 2.07 14.85 -15.40
N LEU A 100 1.75 14.70 -14.12
CA LEU A 100 2.35 13.69 -13.25
C LEU A 100 1.86 12.27 -13.58
N ALA A 101 0.63 12.12 -14.02
CA ALA A 101 0.07 10.81 -14.35
C ALA A 101 0.68 10.20 -15.62
N ASN A 102 1.32 11.01 -16.44
CA ASN A 102 1.96 10.56 -17.69
C ASN A 102 3.42 10.11 -17.49
N LYS A 103 3.92 10.22 -16.31
CA LYS A 103 5.26 9.71 -15.96
C LYS A 103 5.17 8.22 -15.62
#